data_6e14ca61bfe5bb761ba2988fdf639943
#
_entry.id   6e14ca61bfe5bb761ba2988fdf639943
#
_cell.length_a   1.000
_cell.length_b   1.000
_cell.length_c   1.000
_cell.angle_alpha   90.00
_cell.angle_beta   90.00
_cell.angle_gamma   90.00
#
_symmetry.space_group_name_H-M   'P 1'
#
loop_
_entity.id
_entity.type
_entity.pdbx_description
1 polymer ?
#
loop_
_entity_poly.entity_id
_entity_poly.type
_entity_poly.pdbx_seq_one_letter_code
_entity_poly.pdbx_strand_id
1 'polypeptide(L)'
;MGIKTVAIYSDADRQALHVQMADEAVHIGPSPANQSYIVIENVMKAIASSGAQAVHPGYGFLSENSRFAQALAAANVAFIGPPVAAIEQMGDKITSKKIAQEAGVSTVPGYMGLINDAEEAVKISQQIGYPVMIKASAGGGGKGMRIAWTDDEAREGFQSSKNEAASSFGDDRIFIEKFVTQPRHIEIQVLADSHGNCIYLNERECSIQRRNQKVVEEAPSPFLTPETRAAMGKQACALAQAVGYQSAGTVEFIVDS
;
A
#
# COMPACT_ATOMS: atom_id res chain seq x y z
N MET A 1 2.41 18.93 -22.43
CA MET A 1 3.24 17.80 -22.88
C MET A 1 2.75 17.23 -24.21
N GLY A 2 1.60 17.65 -24.71
CA GLY A 2 1.06 17.17 -26.00
C GLY A 2 0.56 15.70 -25.98
N ILE A 3 0.27 15.17 -24.79
CA ILE A 3 -0.29 13.82 -24.60
C ILE A 3 -1.80 13.95 -24.57
N LYS A 4 -2.49 13.20 -25.44
CA LYS A 4 -3.94 13.09 -25.41
C LYS A 4 -4.40 12.21 -24.24
N THR A 5 -5.57 12.53 -23.70
CA THR A 5 -6.15 11.88 -22.54
C THR A 5 -7.46 11.19 -22.88
N VAL A 6 -7.63 9.97 -22.37
CA VAL A 6 -8.89 9.21 -22.48
C VAL A 6 -9.39 8.94 -21.06
N ALA A 7 -10.54 9.47 -20.72
CA ALA A 7 -11.18 9.19 -19.43
C ALA A 7 -12.08 7.96 -19.53
N ILE A 8 -12.01 7.08 -18.53
CA ILE A 8 -13.03 6.03 -18.35
C ILE A 8 -14.05 6.47 -17.31
N TYR A 9 -15.32 6.11 -17.49
CA TYR A 9 -16.38 6.51 -16.55
C TYR A 9 -17.51 5.48 -16.46
N SER A 10 -18.07 5.39 -15.24
CA SER A 10 -19.32 4.65 -14.98
C SER A 10 -20.55 5.52 -15.22
N ASP A 11 -21.74 4.94 -15.14
CA ASP A 11 -22.99 5.70 -15.28
C ASP A 11 -23.08 6.91 -14.32
N ALA A 12 -22.58 6.76 -13.08
CA ALA A 12 -22.61 7.83 -12.08
C ALA A 12 -21.69 9.01 -12.44
N ASP A 13 -20.62 8.76 -13.17
CA ASP A 13 -19.55 9.74 -13.41
C ASP A 13 -19.62 10.40 -14.79
N ARG A 14 -20.68 10.18 -15.54
CA ARG A 14 -20.85 10.71 -16.91
C ARG A 14 -20.61 12.21 -17.04
N GLN A 15 -20.93 12.99 -15.99
CA GLN A 15 -20.73 14.42 -15.95
C GLN A 15 -19.58 14.86 -15.03
N ALA A 16 -18.74 13.94 -14.59
CA ALA A 16 -17.62 14.24 -13.73
C ALA A 16 -16.56 15.08 -14.45
N LEU A 17 -15.81 15.87 -13.70
CA LEU A 17 -14.87 16.85 -14.25
C LEU A 17 -13.79 16.18 -15.12
N HIS A 18 -13.27 15.02 -14.71
CA HIS A 18 -12.25 14.29 -15.48
C HIS A 18 -12.76 13.88 -16.87
N VAL A 19 -14.06 13.55 -16.99
CA VAL A 19 -14.70 13.21 -18.29
C VAL A 19 -14.80 14.44 -19.17
N GLN A 20 -15.16 15.59 -18.58
CA GLN A 20 -15.30 16.85 -19.34
C GLN A 20 -13.95 17.41 -19.79
N MET A 21 -12.88 17.15 -19.05
CA MET A 21 -11.53 17.67 -19.32
C MET A 21 -10.70 16.79 -20.26
N ALA A 22 -11.06 15.52 -20.43
CA ALA A 22 -10.35 14.60 -21.29
C ALA A 22 -10.61 14.89 -22.78
N ASP A 23 -9.66 14.53 -23.64
CA ASP A 23 -9.82 14.63 -25.09
C ASP A 23 -10.88 13.63 -25.61
N GLU A 24 -10.94 12.46 -24.98
CA GLU A 24 -11.90 11.39 -25.26
C GLU A 24 -12.43 10.79 -23.95
N ALA A 25 -13.61 10.16 -23.99
CA ALA A 25 -14.18 9.48 -22.84
C ALA A 25 -14.87 8.18 -23.24
N VAL A 26 -14.65 7.11 -22.47
CA VAL A 26 -15.20 5.78 -22.74
C VAL A 26 -16.03 5.31 -21.54
N HIS A 27 -17.30 4.98 -21.79
CA HIS A 27 -18.18 4.38 -20.79
C HIS A 27 -17.77 2.92 -20.53
N ILE A 28 -17.62 2.54 -19.25
CA ILE A 28 -17.13 1.22 -18.86
C ILE A 28 -18.11 0.39 -18.03
N GLY A 29 -19.33 0.89 -17.82
CA GLY A 29 -20.37 0.10 -17.16
C GLY A 29 -21.19 0.85 -16.13
N PRO A 30 -22.04 0.12 -15.37
CA PRO A 30 -22.92 0.66 -14.34
C PRO A 30 -22.16 1.35 -13.20
N SER A 31 -22.89 2.11 -12.37
CA SER A 31 -22.34 2.90 -11.27
C SER A 31 -21.52 2.11 -10.22
N PRO A 32 -21.87 0.87 -9.83
CA PRO A 32 -21.07 0.11 -8.88
C PRO A 32 -19.68 -0.21 -9.43
N ALA A 33 -18.62 0.05 -8.64
CA ALA A 33 -17.24 -0.15 -9.07
C ALA A 33 -16.93 -1.61 -9.47
N ASN A 34 -17.57 -2.59 -8.81
CA ASN A 34 -17.45 -4.01 -9.14
C ASN A 34 -18.12 -4.43 -10.44
N GLN A 35 -18.80 -3.51 -11.12
CA GLN A 35 -19.39 -3.69 -12.45
C GLN A 35 -18.77 -2.76 -13.50
N SER A 36 -17.80 -1.95 -13.11
CA SER A 36 -17.16 -0.93 -13.96
C SER A 36 -15.65 -0.85 -13.70
N TYR A 37 -15.19 -0.01 -12.79
CA TYR A 37 -13.79 0.38 -12.60
C TYR A 37 -12.85 -0.75 -12.17
N ILE A 38 -13.33 -1.77 -11.46
CA ILE A 38 -12.50 -2.92 -11.06
C ILE A 38 -12.71 -4.16 -11.95
N VAL A 39 -13.47 -4.02 -13.04
CA VAL A 39 -13.63 -5.06 -14.06
C VAL A 39 -12.56 -4.86 -15.11
N ILE A 40 -11.47 -5.65 -15.01
CA ILE A 40 -10.29 -5.54 -15.89
C ILE A 40 -10.71 -5.60 -17.36
N GLU A 41 -11.61 -6.51 -17.74
CA GLU A 41 -12.08 -6.70 -19.11
C GLU A 41 -12.71 -5.44 -19.69
N ASN A 42 -13.46 -4.67 -18.89
CA ASN A 42 -14.10 -3.43 -19.34
C ASN A 42 -13.05 -2.34 -19.59
N VAL A 43 -12.07 -2.24 -18.70
CA VAL A 43 -10.94 -1.30 -18.88
C VAL A 43 -10.09 -1.68 -20.10
N MET A 44 -9.79 -2.96 -20.28
CA MET A 44 -9.02 -3.44 -21.46
C MET A 44 -9.78 -3.21 -22.78
N LYS A 45 -11.11 -3.33 -22.80
CA LYS A 45 -11.93 -2.96 -23.98
C LYS A 45 -11.85 -1.46 -24.26
N ALA A 46 -11.90 -0.62 -23.23
CA ALA A 46 -11.75 0.83 -23.40
C ALA A 46 -10.37 1.20 -23.98
N ILE A 47 -9.31 0.56 -23.51
CA ILE A 47 -7.95 0.74 -24.03
C ILE A 47 -7.89 0.34 -25.51
N ALA A 48 -8.42 -0.82 -25.86
CA ALA A 48 -8.41 -1.32 -27.24
C ALA A 48 -9.21 -0.42 -28.19
N SER A 49 -10.36 0.10 -27.75
CA SER A 49 -11.21 0.96 -28.57
C SER A 49 -10.66 2.37 -28.79
N SER A 50 -9.94 2.91 -27.79
CA SER A 50 -9.32 4.25 -27.87
C SER A 50 -7.91 4.25 -28.47
N GLY A 51 -7.28 3.08 -28.54
CA GLY A 51 -5.87 2.98 -28.95
C GLY A 51 -4.90 3.58 -27.95
N ALA A 52 -5.26 3.64 -26.66
CA ALA A 52 -4.41 4.17 -25.60
C ALA A 52 -3.12 3.36 -25.47
N GLN A 53 -2.00 4.05 -25.41
CA GLN A 53 -0.65 3.45 -25.33
C GLN A 53 -0.13 3.34 -23.88
N ALA A 54 -0.73 4.07 -22.96
CA ALA A 54 -0.39 4.05 -21.55
C ALA A 54 -1.64 4.20 -20.69
N VAL A 55 -1.59 3.67 -19.46
CA VAL A 55 -2.65 3.78 -18.47
C VAL A 55 -2.10 4.31 -17.17
N HIS A 56 -2.68 5.42 -16.68
CA HIS A 56 -2.51 5.89 -15.32
C HIS A 56 -3.65 5.30 -14.49
N PRO A 57 -3.39 4.45 -13.50
CA PRO A 57 -4.44 3.73 -12.78
C PRO A 57 -5.22 4.57 -11.77
N GLY A 58 -4.79 5.82 -11.53
CA GLY A 58 -5.30 6.63 -10.42
C GLY A 58 -4.84 6.12 -9.06
N TYR A 59 -5.65 6.32 -8.04
CA TYR A 59 -5.44 5.90 -6.66
C TYR A 59 -6.56 4.95 -6.23
N GLY A 60 -6.21 3.81 -5.66
CA GLY A 60 -7.17 2.75 -5.34
C GLY A 60 -7.56 1.91 -6.58
N PHE A 61 -8.68 1.23 -6.51
CA PHE A 61 -9.18 0.32 -7.55
C PHE A 61 -8.11 -0.65 -8.08
N LEU A 62 -7.67 -0.46 -9.33
CA LEU A 62 -6.70 -1.33 -10.00
C LEU A 62 -5.24 -0.86 -9.86
N SER A 63 -4.97 0.23 -9.12
CA SER A 63 -3.61 0.79 -9.00
C SER A 63 -2.59 -0.16 -8.39
N GLU A 64 -3.03 -1.04 -7.49
CA GLU A 64 -2.19 -2.04 -6.81
C GLU A 64 -2.58 -3.47 -7.22
N ASN A 65 -3.19 -3.62 -8.39
CA ASN A 65 -3.63 -4.92 -8.90
C ASN A 65 -2.63 -5.52 -9.88
N SER A 66 -1.90 -6.55 -9.45
CA SER A 66 -0.88 -7.19 -10.27
C SER A 66 -1.44 -7.83 -11.55
N ARG A 67 -2.67 -8.36 -11.52
CA ARG A 67 -3.33 -8.95 -12.70
C ARG A 67 -3.62 -7.90 -13.75
N PHE A 68 -4.00 -6.69 -13.34
CA PHE A 68 -4.22 -5.59 -14.28
C PHE A 68 -2.90 -5.14 -14.91
N ALA A 69 -1.85 -4.96 -14.13
CA ALA A 69 -0.53 -4.64 -14.64
C ALA A 69 0.00 -5.72 -15.61
N GLN A 70 -0.22 -7.00 -15.30
CA GLN A 70 0.10 -8.13 -16.21
C GLN A 70 -0.70 -8.06 -17.51
N ALA A 71 -2.01 -7.77 -17.45
CA ALA A 71 -2.85 -7.66 -18.64
C ALA A 71 -2.41 -6.52 -19.55
N LEU A 72 -2.02 -5.37 -18.98
CA LEU A 72 -1.46 -4.25 -19.74
C LEU A 72 -0.13 -4.60 -20.40
N ALA A 73 0.78 -5.26 -19.67
CA ALA A 73 2.05 -5.72 -20.19
C ALA A 73 1.86 -6.70 -21.37
N ALA A 74 0.92 -7.65 -21.25
CA ALA A 74 0.59 -8.58 -22.32
C ALA A 74 0.00 -7.90 -23.57
N ALA A 75 -0.67 -6.77 -23.39
CA ALA A 75 -1.21 -5.95 -24.46
C ALA A 75 -0.21 -4.91 -25.01
N ASN A 76 1.03 -4.89 -24.51
CA ASN A 76 2.06 -3.88 -24.83
C ASN A 76 1.60 -2.45 -24.56
N VAL A 77 0.84 -2.24 -23.47
CA VAL A 77 0.37 -0.94 -22.98
C VAL A 77 1.15 -0.59 -21.73
N ALA A 78 1.71 0.62 -21.68
CA ALA A 78 2.52 1.06 -20.54
C ALA A 78 1.63 1.29 -19.30
N PHE A 79 1.96 0.63 -18.19
CA PHE A 79 1.37 0.92 -16.90
C PHE A 79 2.16 2.06 -16.23
N ILE A 80 1.50 3.19 -15.96
CA ILE A 80 2.12 4.33 -15.26
C ILE A 80 2.00 4.04 -13.76
N GLY A 81 2.89 3.18 -13.28
CA GLY A 81 2.92 2.65 -11.93
C GLY A 81 4.07 1.68 -11.75
N PRO A 82 4.16 1.01 -10.59
CA PRO A 82 5.22 0.05 -10.31
C PRO A 82 5.08 -1.22 -11.17
N PRO A 83 6.21 -1.92 -11.43
CA PRO A 83 6.16 -3.18 -12.15
C PRO A 83 5.46 -4.28 -11.33
N VAL A 84 4.94 -5.29 -12.03
CA VAL A 84 4.18 -6.40 -11.43
C VAL A 84 4.88 -7.00 -10.22
N ALA A 85 6.18 -7.28 -10.33
CA ALA A 85 6.96 -7.88 -9.24
C ALA A 85 6.99 -6.99 -7.99
N ALA A 86 7.09 -5.67 -8.15
CA ALA A 86 7.06 -4.74 -7.03
C ALA A 86 5.67 -4.70 -6.35
N ILE A 87 4.59 -4.72 -7.14
CA ILE A 87 3.22 -4.80 -6.59
C ILE A 87 3.04 -6.06 -5.75
N GLU A 88 3.47 -7.21 -6.26
CA GLU A 88 3.34 -8.51 -5.56
C GLU A 88 4.18 -8.56 -4.28
N GLN A 89 5.43 -8.14 -4.35
CA GLN A 89 6.36 -8.14 -3.21
C GLN A 89 5.93 -7.18 -2.11
N MET A 90 5.45 -6.00 -2.47
CA MET A 90 5.01 -4.99 -1.50
C MET A 90 3.57 -5.18 -1.03
N GLY A 91 2.78 -5.97 -1.73
CA GLY A 91 1.40 -6.31 -1.35
C GLY A 91 1.30 -7.29 -0.18
N ASP A 92 2.33 -8.10 0.08
CA ASP A 92 2.41 -9.01 1.23
C ASP A 92 3.26 -8.40 2.34
N LYS A 93 2.66 -8.16 3.50
CA LYS A 93 3.30 -7.44 4.62
C LYS A 93 4.50 -8.18 5.22
N ILE A 94 4.49 -9.50 5.21
CA ILE A 94 5.62 -10.31 5.70
C ILE A 94 6.78 -10.21 4.72
N THR A 95 6.50 -10.38 3.44
CA THR A 95 7.49 -10.29 2.37
C THR A 95 8.10 -8.89 2.30
N SER A 96 7.27 -7.84 2.33
CA SER A 96 7.75 -6.46 2.28
C SER A 96 8.65 -6.10 3.46
N LYS A 97 8.34 -6.56 4.67
CA LYS A 97 9.20 -6.35 5.84
C LYS A 97 10.55 -7.09 5.73
N LYS A 98 10.57 -8.32 5.22
CA LYS A 98 11.82 -9.04 4.97
C LYS A 98 12.72 -8.30 3.98
N ILE A 99 12.15 -7.86 2.85
CA ILE A 99 12.87 -7.08 1.85
C ILE A 99 13.40 -5.77 2.47
N ALA A 100 12.59 -5.08 3.27
CA ALA A 100 13.01 -3.86 3.95
C ALA A 100 14.21 -4.11 4.88
N GLN A 101 14.19 -5.18 5.67
CA GLN A 101 15.31 -5.56 6.55
C GLN A 101 16.58 -5.90 5.75
N GLU A 102 16.45 -6.67 4.66
CA GLU A 102 17.56 -7.02 3.77
C GLU A 102 18.15 -5.78 3.07
N ALA A 103 17.32 -4.79 2.78
CA ALA A 103 17.73 -3.50 2.22
C ALA A 103 18.28 -2.52 3.27
N GLY A 104 18.40 -2.93 4.55
CA GLY A 104 18.90 -2.09 5.63
C GLY A 104 17.92 -0.99 6.08
N VAL A 105 16.66 -1.14 5.78
CA VAL A 105 15.59 -0.20 6.18
C VAL A 105 15.11 -0.54 7.59
N SER A 106 15.01 0.48 8.43
CA SER A 106 14.45 0.34 9.79
C SER A 106 12.99 -0.11 9.72
N THR A 107 12.67 -1.16 10.46
CA THR A 107 11.30 -1.66 10.54
C THR A 107 10.84 -1.69 11.99
N VAL A 108 9.53 -1.55 12.21
CA VAL A 108 8.96 -1.77 13.55
C VAL A 108 9.34 -3.17 14.02
N PRO A 109 9.96 -3.32 15.22
CA PRO A 109 10.33 -4.63 15.75
C PRO A 109 9.15 -5.60 15.73
N GLY A 110 9.35 -6.81 15.25
CA GLY A 110 8.27 -7.79 15.16
C GLY A 110 8.76 -9.17 14.73
N TYR A 111 7.86 -10.13 14.74
CA TYR A 111 8.10 -11.51 14.35
C TYR A 111 7.56 -11.77 12.95
N MET A 112 8.44 -12.20 12.05
CA MET A 112 8.14 -12.41 10.62
C MET A 112 7.89 -13.87 10.25
N GLY A 113 7.85 -14.78 11.24
CA GLY A 113 7.53 -16.20 11.04
C GLY A 113 6.03 -16.47 11.01
N LEU A 114 5.68 -17.69 10.64
CA LEU A 114 4.32 -18.18 10.84
C LEU A 114 4.09 -18.44 12.33
N ILE A 115 2.93 -18.05 12.83
CA ILE A 115 2.50 -18.24 14.21
C ILE A 115 1.39 -19.32 14.17
N ASN A 116 1.65 -20.44 14.80
CA ASN A 116 0.80 -21.62 14.67
C ASN A 116 -0.44 -21.55 15.59
N ASP A 117 -0.23 -21.07 16.82
CA ASP A 117 -1.25 -21.04 17.85
C ASP A 117 -1.15 -19.83 18.77
N ALA A 118 -2.12 -19.69 19.66
CA ALA A 118 -2.23 -18.57 20.57
C ALA A 118 -1.12 -18.55 21.65
N GLU A 119 -0.62 -19.71 22.07
CA GLU A 119 0.47 -19.78 23.06
C GLU A 119 1.81 -19.36 22.46
N GLU A 120 2.06 -19.68 21.19
CA GLU A 120 3.20 -19.16 20.46
C GLU A 120 3.09 -17.66 20.28
N ALA A 121 1.89 -17.14 20.00
CA ALA A 121 1.64 -15.69 19.91
C ALA A 121 1.95 -14.95 21.22
N VAL A 122 1.58 -15.54 22.37
CA VAL A 122 1.93 -15.00 23.70
C VAL A 122 3.44 -14.95 23.91
N LYS A 123 4.15 -16.06 23.63
CA LYS A 123 5.63 -16.12 23.77
C LYS A 123 6.34 -15.06 22.91
N ILE A 124 5.88 -14.90 21.66
CA ILE A 124 6.40 -13.88 20.75
C ILE A 124 6.12 -12.49 21.28
N SER A 125 4.92 -12.24 21.79
CA SER A 125 4.53 -10.94 22.35
C SER A 125 5.39 -10.57 23.57
N GLN A 126 5.69 -11.54 24.45
CA GLN A 126 6.60 -11.36 25.57
C GLN A 126 8.03 -11.03 25.13
N GLN A 127 8.51 -11.66 24.05
CA GLN A 127 9.86 -11.39 23.50
C GLN A 127 9.96 -9.99 22.89
N ILE A 128 8.91 -9.54 22.18
CA ILE A 128 8.85 -8.19 21.59
C ILE A 128 8.67 -7.14 22.70
N GLY A 129 7.98 -7.50 23.78
CA GLY A 129 7.59 -6.61 24.87
C GLY A 129 6.28 -5.87 24.59
N TYR A 130 5.33 -5.99 25.52
CA TYR A 130 4.03 -5.29 25.43
C TYR A 130 4.16 -3.76 25.43
N PRO A 131 3.21 -3.03 24.85
CA PRO A 131 2.11 -3.53 24.03
C PRO A 131 2.57 -3.98 22.64
N VAL A 132 1.80 -4.93 22.06
CA VAL A 132 2.03 -5.43 20.71
C VAL A 132 0.79 -5.24 19.83
N MET A 133 1.02 -5.20 18.52
CA MET A 133 -0.02 -5.20 17.52
C MET A 133 -0.04 -6.55 16.80
N ILE A 134 -1.17 -7.22 16.83
CA ILE A 134 -1.45 -8.49 16.16
C ILE A 134 -2.16 -8.15 14.86
N LYS A 135 -1.65 -8.58 13.71
CA LYS A 135 -2.14 -8.18 12.39
C LYS A 135 -2.30 -9.36 11.45
N ALA A 136 -3.35 -9.32 10.63
CA ALA A 136 -3.42 -10.17 9.44
C ALA A 136 -2.33 -9.79 8.43
N SER A 137 -1.70 -10.80 7.80
CA SER A 137 -0.70 -10.59 6.74
C SER A 137 -1.33 -9.98 5.49
N ALA A 138 -2.51 -10.47 5.12
CA ALA A 138 -3.29 -9.93 4.00
C ALA A 138 -4.25 -8.83 4.46
N GLY A 139 -4.61 -7.93 3.55
CA GLY A 139 -5.64 -6.92 3.76
C GLY A 139 -5.12 -5.59 4.33
N GLY A 140 -6.06 -4.66 4.52
CA GLY A 140 -5.81 -3.28 4.95
C GLY A 140 -7.03 -2.67 5.65
N GLY A 141 -6.98 -1.35 5.92
CA GLY A 141 -8.10 -0.63 6.49
C GLY A 141 -8.44 -0.98 7.95
N GLY A 142 -7.49 -1.56 8.70
CA GLY A 142 -7.68 -1.86 10.12
C GLY A 142 -8.41 -3.17 10.44
N LYS A 143 -8.83 -3.95 9.43
CA LYS A 143 -9.40 -5.28 9.63
C LYS A 143 -8.32 -6.29 10.01
N GLY A 144 -8.65 -7.22 10.90
CA GLY A 144 -7.71 -8.24 11.38
C GLY A 144 -6.57 -7.66 12.22
N MET A 145 -6.80 -6.52 12.91
CA MET A 145 -5.83 -5.87 13.79
C MET A 145 -6.35 -5.82 15.22
N ARG A 146 -5.48 -6.21 16.18
CA ARG A 146 -5.76 -6.11 17.62
C ARG A 146 -4.52 -5.64 18.35
N ILE A 147 -4.72 -4.78 19.36
CA ILE A 147 -3.65 -4.39 20.28
C ILE A 147 -3.77 -5.29 21.50
N ALA A 148 -2.64 -5.78 21.98
CA ALA A 148 -2.57 -6.56 23.21
C ALA A 148 -1.57 -5.93 24.19
N TRP A 149 -1.98 -5.78 25.44
CA TRP A 149 -1.21 -5.25 26.55
C TRP A 149 -0.81 -6.33 27.53
N THR A 150 -1.46 -7.50 27.46
CA THR A 150 -1.29 -8.64 28.34
C THR A 150 -1.27 -9.95 27.56
N ASP A 151 -0.84 -11.02 28.22
CA ASP A 151 -0.84 -12.38 27.66
C ASP A 151 -2.24 -12.82 27.24
N ASP A 152 -3.26 -12.54 28.06
CA ASP A 152 -4.64 -12.91 27.78
C ASP A 152 -5.18 -12.16 26.56
N GLU A 153 -4.93 -10.85 26.47
CA GLU A 153 -5.29 -10.06 25.29
C GLU A 153 -4.55 -10.51 24.02
N ALA A 154 -3.29 -10.97 24.16
CA ALA A 154 -2.54 -11.50 23.02
C ALA A 154 -3.16 -12.84 22.52
N ARG A 155 -3.57 -13.71 23.44
CA ARG A 155 -4.24 -14.97 23.13
C ARG A 155 -5.57 -14.76 22.41
N GLU A 156 -6.43 -13.92 22.99
CA GLU A 156 -7.73 -13.58 22.41
C GLU A 156 -7.59 -12.82 21.07
N GLY A 157 -6.68 -11.86 21.04
CA GLY A 157 -6.38 -11.06 19.86
C GLY A 157 -5.89 -11.89 18.67
N PHE A 158 -5.02 -12.87 18.92
CA PHE A 158 -4.54 -13.79 17.89
C PHE A 158 -5.71 -14.57 17.28
N GLN A 159 -6.53 -15.23 18.10
CA GLN A 159 -7.65 -16.04 17.62
C GLN A 159 -8.67 -15.20 16.86
N SER A 160 -9.01 -14.02 17.38
CA SER A 160 -9.95 -13.10 16.75
C SER A 160 -9.44 -12.58 15.40
N SER A 161 -8.16 -12.16 15.35
CA SER A 161 -7.54 -11.67 14.11
C SER A 161 -7.43 -12.76 13.06
N LYS A 162 -7.09 -13.98 13.44
CA LYS A 162 -7.01 -15.15 12.54
C LYS A 162 -8.36 -15.48 11.91
N ASN A 163 -9.42 -15.51 12.71
CA ASN A 163 -10.78 -15.77 12.23
C ASN A 163 -11.27 -14.67 11.27
N GLU A 164 -11.01 -13.40 11.61
CA GLU A 164 -11.38 -12.26 10.76
C GLU A 164 -10.58 -12.25 9.44
N ALA A 165 -9.30 -12.59 9.49
CA ALA A 165 -8.43 -12.67 8.32
C ALA A 165 -8.89 -13.78 7.36
N ALA A 166 -9.15 -14.97 7.87
CA ALA A 166 -9.68 -16.09 7.09
C ALA A 166 -10.98 -15.73 6.38
N SER A 167 -11.93 -15.14 7.13
CA SER A 167 -13.25 -14.80 6.58
C SER A 167 -13.26 -13.63 5.60
N SER A 168 -12.38 -12.63 5.83
CA SER A 168 -12.37 -11.38 5.03
C SER A 168 -11.43 -11.44 3.84
N PHE A 169 -10.34 -12.20 3.94
CA PHE A 169 -9.24 -12.17 2.97
C PHE A 169 -8.90 -13.56 2.40
N GLY A 170 -9.42 -14.64 2.99
CA GLY A 170 -9.08 -16.01 2.59
C GLY A 170 -7.63 -16.41 2.96
N ASP A 171 -6.95 -15.62 3.78
CA ASP A 171 -5.60 -15.85 4.27
C ASP A 171 -5.58 -15.60 5.77
N ASP A 172 -5.30 -16.64 6.56
CA ASP A 172 -5.34 -16.63 8.02
C ASP A 172 -3.98 -16.36 8.67
N ARG A 173 -2.95 -16.04 7.89
CA ARG A 173 -1.61 -15.73 8.40
C ARG A 173 -1.61 -14.47 9.23
N ILE A 174 -1.07 -14.60 10.45
CA ILE A 174 -0.95 -13.52 11.43
C ILE A 174 0.52 -13.22 11.68
N PHE A 175 0.86 -11.96 11.86
CA PHE A 175 2.14 -11.53 12.39
C PHE A 175 1.95 -10.59 13.58
N ILE A 176 3.01 -10.44 14.39
CA ILE A 176 2.98 -9.61 15.61
C ILE A 176 4.16 -8.65 15.54
N GLU A 177 3.88 -7.39 15.85
CA GLU A 177 4.89 -6.34 15.92
C GLU A 177 4.70 -5.47 17.16
N LYS A 178 5.74 -4.71 17.53
CA LYS A 178 5.65 -3.72 18.59
C LYS A 178 4.54 -2.71 18.30
N PHE A 179 3.70 -2.42 19.27
CA PHE A 179 2.77 -1.31 19.17
C PHE A 179 3.44 -0.04 19.70
N VAL A 180 3.58 0.96 18.85
CA VAL A 180 4.08 2.29 19.20
C VAL A 180 2.91 3.11 19.73
N THR A 181 3.00 3.60 20.97
CA THR A 181 1.86 4.22 21.67
C THR A 181 1.60 5.66 21.27
N GLN A 182 2.62 6.38 20.81
CA GLN A 182 2.51 7.77 20.35
C GLN A 182 3.14 7.95 18.96
N PRO A 183 2.64 7.22 17.96
CA PRO A 183 3.25 7.22 16.65
C PRO A 183 3.00 8.53 15.91
N ARG A 184 4.03 8.99 15.19
CA ARG A 184 3.85 9.88 14.05
C ARG A 184 3.82 9.05 12.78
N HIS A 185 2.79 9.26 11.98
CA HIS A 185 2.70 8.68 10.65
C HIS A 185 3.31 9.64 9.66
N ILE A 186 4.46 9.30 9.13
CA ILE A 186 5.20 10.14 8.18
C ILE A 186 5.50 9.30 6.95
N GLU A 187 5.22 9.84 5.79
CA GLU A 187 5.44 9.14 4.54
C GLU A 187 6.42 9.90 3.64
N ILE A 188 7.31 9.17 3.02
CA ILE A 188 8.28 9.71 2.05
C ILE A 188 7.78 9.44 0.64
N GLN A 189 7.64 10.50 -0.15
CA GLN A 189 7.37 10.37 -1.57
C GLN A 189 8.64 9.97 -2.31
N VAL A 190 8.59 8.90 -3.08
CA VAL A 190 9.67 8.48 -3.99
C VAL A 190 9.22 8.60 -5.45
N LEU A 191 10.20 8.77 -6.31
CA LEU A 191 10.03 8.71 -7.77
C LEU A 191 11.21 7.93 -8.34
N ALA A 192 10.92 6.89 -9.09
CA ALA A 192 11.93 6.02 -9.69
C ALA A 192 11.65 5.80 -11.18
N ASP A 193 12.71 5.55 -11.95
CA ASP A 193 12.63 5.23 -13.36
C ASP A 193 13.08 3.78 -13.67
N SER A 194 12.97 3.39 -14.93
CA SER A 194 13.40 2.07 -15.42
C SER A 194 14.92 1.94 -15.57
N HIS A 195 15.69 2.99 -15.32
CA HIS A 195 17.16 3.02 -15.48
C HIS A 195 17.88 2.85 -14.13
N GLY A 196 17.12 2.68 -13.04
CA GLY A 196 17.67 2.51 -11.69
C GLY A 196 17.84 3.81 -10.91
N ASN A 197 17.43 4.94 -11.47
CA ASN A 197 17.41 6.19 -10.72
C ASN A 197 16.22 6.21 -9.77
N CYS A 198 16.47 6.62 -8.52
CA CYS A 198 15.43 6.80 -7.51
C CYS A 198 15.75 8.04 -6.68
N ILE A 199 14.78 8.92 -6.55
CA ILE A 199 14.86 10.11 -5.71
C ILE A 199 13.72 10.12 -4.70
N TYR A 200 13.92 10.82 -3.58
CA TYR A 200 12.83 11.13 -2.65
C TYR A 200 12.50 12.63 -2.72
N LEU A 201 11.22 12.93 -2.54
CA LEU A 201 10.67 14.29 -2.65
C LEU A 201 10.23 14.84 -1.29
N ASN A 202 10.94 14.45 -0.25
CA ASN A 202 10.63 14.73 1.16
C ASN A 202 9.33 14.05 1.64
N GLU A 203 8.86 14.47 2.81
CA GLU A 203 7.81 13.82 3.55
C GLU A 203 6.49 14.56 3.54
N ARG A 204 5.45 13.81 3.91
CA ARG A 204 4.17 14.32 4.41
C ARG A 204 3.95 13.81 5.84
N GLU A 205 3.51 14.68 6.72
CA GLU A 205 3.04 14.37 8.08
C GLU A 205 1.58 13.98 7.99
N CYS A 206 1.25 12.73 8.32
CA CYS A 206 -0.07 12.15 8.11
C CYS A 206 -0.67 11.60 9.41
N SER A 207 -0.27 12.13 10.58
CA SER A 207 -0.71 11.61 11.89
C SER A 207 -2.16 11.93 12.24
N ILE A 208 -2.77 12.93 11.61
CA ILE A 208 -4.17 13.29 11.84
C ILE A 208 -5.06 12.34 11.04
N GLN A 209 -5.52 11.30 11.72
CA GLN A 209 -6.28 10.22 11.11
C GLN A 209 -7.60 9.97 11.86
N ARG A 210 -8.58 9.44 11.14
CA ARG A 210 -9.82 8.93 11.70
C ARG A 210 -9.98 7.46 11.32
N ARG A 211 -9.92 6.56 12.29
CA ARG A 211 -10.01 5.11 12.07
C ARG A 211 -9.01 4.61 11.00
N ASN A 212 -7.74 5.03 11.15
CA ASN A 212 -6.64 4.74 10.22
C ASN A 212 -6.80 5.36 8.81
N GLN A 213 -7.71 6.29 8.62
CA GLN A 213 -7.83 7.08 7.40
C GLN A 213 -7.18 8.43 7.60
N LYS A 214 -6.24 8.81 6.74
CA LYS A 214 -5.61 10.13 6.70
C LYS A 214 -6.67 11.20 6.43
N VAL A 215 -6.71 12.24 7.26
CA VAL A 215 -7.70 13.32 7.16
C VAL A 215 -7.03 14.65 6.85
N VAL A 216 -5.88 14.93 7.48
CA VAL A 216 -5.08 16.12 7.23
C VAL A 216 -3.65 15.67 7.00
N GLU A 217 -3.06 16.20 5.95
CA GLU A 217 -1.66 16.00 5.60
C GLU A 217 -0.99 17.36 5.48
N GLU A 218 0.22 17.47 6.01
CA GLU A 218 1.03 18.69 5.88
C GLU A 218 2.47 18.37 5.46
N ALA A 219 3.08 19.30 4.75
CA ALA A 219 4.46 19.20 4.30
C ALA A 219 5.15 20.57 4.40
N PRO A 220 6.38 20.61 4.96
CA PRO A 220 7.10 19.51 5.58
C PRO A 220 6.54 19.14 6.96
N SER A 221 6.94 17.97 7.51
CA SER A 221 6.61 17.60 8.90
C SER A 221 7.29 18.56 9.88
N PRO A 222 6.55 19.16 10.81
CA PRO A 222 7.13 19.98 11.87
C PRO A 222 7.87 19.15 12.93
N PHE A 223 7.71 17.82 12.90
CA PHE A 223 8.28 16.89 13.86
C PHE A 223 9.70 16.45 13.48
N LEU A 224 10.01 16.32 12.17
CA LEU A 224 11.29 15.77 11.72
C LEU A 224 12.42 16.81 11.75
N THR A 225 13.59 16.35 12.25
CA THR A 225 14.85 17.08 12.02
C THR A 225 15.34 16.88 10.57
N PRO A 226 16.18 17.78 10.05
CA PRO A 226 16.79 17.58 8.73
C PRO A 226 17.55 16.27 8.58
N GLU A 227 18.22 15.82 9.65
CA GLU A 227 18.98 14.57 9.69
C GLU A 227 18.07 13.36 9.60
N THR A 228 16.98 13.34 10.38
CA THR A 228 15.97 12.25 10.36
C THR A 228 15.29 12.20 9.00
N ARG A 229 14.90 13.34 8.43
CA ARG A 229 14.33 13.43 7.07
C ARG A 229 15.26 12.82 6.03
N ALA A 230 16.54 13.18 6.07
CA ALA A 230 17.53 12.66 5.13
C ALA A 230 17.75 11.16 5.29
N ALA A 231 17.76 10.65 6.53
CA ALA A 231 17.89 9.22 6.80
C ALA A 231 16.68 8.43 6.28
N MET A 232 15.47 8.91 6.55
CA MET A 232 14.23 8.31 6.05
C MET A 232 14.16 8.32 4.52
N GLY A 233 14.54 9.43 3.89
CA GLY A 233 14.58 9.55 2.42
C GLY A 233 15.52 8.53 1.78
N LYS A 234 16.72 8.33 2.36
CA LYS A 234 17.67 7.32 1.90
C LYS A 234 17.11 5.90 2.05
N GLN A 235 16.47 5.60 3.18
CA GLN A 235 15.84 4.31 3.41
C GLN A 235 14.68 4.05 2.44
N ALA A 236 13.87 5.07 2.15
CA ALA A 236 12.78 4.97 1.18
C ALA A 236 13.31 4.65 -0.23
N CYS A 237 14.38 5.33 -0.67
CA CYS A 237 15.03 5.00 -1.94
C CYS A 237 15.64 3.60 -1.95
N ALA A 238 16.29 3.18 -0.87
CA ALA A 238 16.87 1.84 -0.76
C ALA A 238 15.80 0.74 -0.89
N LEU A 239 14.66 0.91 -0.24
CA LEU A 239 13.53 -0.01 -0.36
C LEU A 239 12.99 -0.05 -1.79
N ALA A 240 12.75 1.12 -2.39
CA ALA A 240 12.26 1.22 -3.77
C ALA A 240 13.21 0.53 -4.76
N GLN A 241 14.51 0.75 -4.63
CA GLN A 241 15.53 0.11 -5.46
C GLN A 241 15.58 -1.41 -5.26
N ALA A 242 15.47 -1.89 -4.01
CA ALA A 242 15.49 -3.31 -3.68
C ALA A 242 14.38 -4.11 -4.37
N VAL A 243 13.22 -3.50 -4.61
CA VAL A 243 12.09 -4.13 -5.31
C VAL A 243 11.99 -3.74 -6.79
N GLY A 244 12.97 -3.01 -7.32
CA GLY A 244 12.95 -2.51 -8.69
C GLY A 244 11.75 -1.59 -8.98
N TYR A 245 11.36 -0.76 -7.99
CA TYR A 245 10.21 0.12 -8.09
C TYR A 245 10.38 1.14 -9.22
N GLN A 246 9.29 1.44 -9.90
CA GLN A 246 9.23 2.46 -10.94
C GLN A 246 8.01 3.34 -10.74
N SER A 247 8.06 4.57 -11.26
CA SER A 247 7.02 5.58 -11.13
C SER A 247 6.99 6.22 -9.73
N ALA A 248 5.90 6.91 -9.41
CA ALA A 248 5.70 7.55 -8.12
C ALA A 248 5.21 6.54 -7.09
N GLY A 249 5.72 6.65 -5.87
CA GLY A 249 5.30 5.79 -4.76
C GLY A 249 5.54 6.45 -3.42
N THR A 250 5.03 5.82 -2.38
CA THR A 250 5.11 6.31 -1.02
C THR A 250 5.64 5.22 -0.10
N VAL A 251 6.60 5.56 0.76
CA VAL A 251 7.06 4.70 1.84
C VAL A 251 6.60 5.30 3.16
N GLU A 252 5.76 4.57 3.86
CA GLU A 252 5.19 4.99 5.15
C GLU A 252 6.10 4.55 6.31
N PHE A 253 6.31 5.47 7.24
CA PHE A 253 7.09 5.25 8.46
C PHE A 253 6.22 5.52 9.69
N ILE A 254 6.46 4.71 10.71
CA ILE A 254 6.06 5.01 12.08
C ILE A 254 7.28 5.59 12.78
N VAL A 255 7.17 6.84 13.21
CA VAL A 255 8.26 7.56 13.90
C VAL A 255 7.83 7.78 15.35
N ASP A 256 8.69 7.38 16.26
CA ASP A 256 8.52 7.59 17.71
C ASP A 256 9.34 8.80 18.18
N SER A 257 8.93 9.42 19.29
CA SER A 257 9.57 10.63 19.86
C SER A 257 10.87 10.31 20.60
#